data_d640fe3ed4d2595f7fa0b0264308ebb9
#
_entry.id   d640fe3ed4d2595f7fa0b0264308ebb9
#
_cell.length_a   1.000
_cell.length_b   1.000
_cell.length_c   1.000
_cell.angle_alpha   90.00
_cell.angle_beta   90.00
_cell.angle_gamma   90.00
#
_symmetry.space_group_name_H-M   'P 1'
#
loop_
_entity.id
_entity.type
_entity.pdbx_description
1 polymer ?
#
loop_
_entity_poly.entity_id
_entity_poly.type
_entity_poly.pdbx_seq_one_letter_code
_entity_poly.pdbx_strand_id
1 'polypeptide(L)'
;MGGEEIVWHLTGRIRLDRSPGGTGGVLLDTTSATICSANESAMDLLDILRNGADSHSLVDKLTSDYQVSLRRAVADVDQFLHQLKSLRLVDGQD
;
A
#
# COMPACT_ATOMS: atom_id res chain seq x y z
N MET A 1 21.02 3.07 -15.03
CA MET A 1 20.33 3.08 -15.13
C MET A 1 19.56 2.83 -14.17
N GLY A 2 19.40 2.96 -13.41
CA GLY A 2 18.70 2.81 -12.36
C GLY A 2 17.37 2.37 -12.64
N GLY A 3 17.09 1.86 -13.49
CA GLY A 3 15.80 1.60 -13.86
C GLY A 3 15.16 0.45 -13.24
N GLU A 4 15.77 -0.15 -12.21
CA GLU A 4 15.15 -1.26 -11.77
C GLU A 4 14.17 -0.96 -10.80
N GLU A 5 12.96 -0.61 -11.14
CA GLU A 5 11.90 -0.40 -10.20
C GLU A 5 11.26 -1.70 -9.83
N ILE A 6 11.08 -1.92 -8.56
CA ILE A 6 10.42 -3.09 -8.07
C ILE A 6 8.92 -2.85 -8.11
N VAL A 7 8.17 -3.76 -8.72
CA VAL A 7 6.72 -3.70 -8.72
C VAL A 7 6.22 -4.54 -7.56
N TRP A 8 5.45 -3.91 -6.69
CA TRP A 8 4.93 -4.56 -5.49
C TRP A 8 3.50 -4.99 -5.71
N HIS A 9 3.15 -6.17 -5.24
CA HIS A 9 1.79 -6.69 -5.32
C HIS A 9 1.37 -7.20 -3.95
N LEU A 10 0.12 -7.01 -3.61
CA LEU A 10 -0.42 -7.68 -2.43
C LEU A 10 -0.44 -9.18 -2.68
N THR A 11 -0.19 -9.95 -1.64
CA THR A 11 -0.26 -11.40 -1.77
C THR A 11 -1.70 -11.81 -2.08
N GLY A 12 -1.87 -12.96 -2.70
CA GLY A 12 -3.17 -13.32 -3.27
C GLY A 12 -4.26 -13.64 -2.27
N ARG A 13 -3.97 -13.61 -0.96
CA ARG A 13 -4.97 -13.95 0.04
C ARG A 13 -5.40 -12.77 0.88
N ILE A 14 -5.12 -11.57 0.40
CA ILE A 14 -5.46 -10.36 1.12
C ILE A 14 -6.82 -9.88 0.68
N ARG A 15 -7.66 -9.52 1.63
CA ARG A 15 -8.94 -8.90 1.36
C ARG A 15 -8.95 -7.51 1.94
N LEU A 16 -9.55 -6.59 1.22
CA LEU A 16 -9.67 -5.20 1.66
C LEU A 16 -11.13 -4.86 1.83
N ASP A 17 -11.48 -4.38 3.03
CA ASP A 17 -12.84 -3.96 3.32
C ASP A 17 -12.82 -2.50 3.73
N ARG A 18 -13.48 -1.65 2.94
CA ARG A 18 -13.55 -0.24 3.29
C ARG A 18 -14.71 -0.01 4.25
N SER A 19 -14.46 0.91 5.19
CA SER A 19 -15.49 1.30 6.12
C SER A 19 -16.59 2.08 5.40
N PRO A 20 -17.84 1.98 5.84
CA PRO A 20 -18.93 2.70 5.24
C PRO A 20 -18.74 4.17 5.40
N GLY A 21 -18.43 5.02 5.23
CA GLY A 21 -18.16 6.43 5.40
C GLY A 21 -16.88 6.88 4.72
N GLY A 22 -16.11 5.94 4.18
CA GLY A 22 -14.94 6.31 3.42
C GLY A 22 -13.76 6.76 4.26
N THR A 23 -13.72 6.42 5.53
CA THR A 23 -12.65 6.90 6.39
C THR A 23 -11.57 5.86 6.63
N GLY A 24 -11.45 4.91 5.73
CA GLY A 24 -10.44 3.88 5.88
C GLY A 24 -11.08 2.51 5.82
N GLY A 25 -10.44 1.53 6.41
CA GLY A 25 -10.96 0.18 6.38
C GLY A 25 -10.04 -0.79 7.05
N VAL A 26 -10.14 -2.06 6.65
CA VAL A 26 -9.30 -3.11 7.21
C VAL A 26 -8.72 -3.95 6.10
N LEU A 27 -7.56 -4.49 6.38
CA LEU A 27 -6.89 -5.44 5.53
C LEU A 27 -6.96 -6.79 6.26
N LEU A 28 -7.38 -7.82 5.56
CA LEU A 28 -7.51 -9.14 6.13
C LEU A 28 -6.64 -10.11 5.37
N ASP A 29 -5.79 -10.84 6.08
CA ASP A 29 -5.04 -11.94 5.49
C ASP A 29 -5.71 -13.22 5.95
N THR A 30 -6.40 -13.88 5.05
CA THR A 30 -7.20 -15.06 5.42
C THR A 30 -6.33 -16.27 5.75
N THR A 31 -5.06 -16.28 5.34
CA THR A 31 -4.18 -17.39 5.63
C THR A 31 -3.67 -17.34 7.06
N SER A 32 -3.26 -16.16 7.50
CA SER A 32 -2.71 -16.02 8.84
C SER A 32 -3.73 -15.50 9.84
N ALA A 33 -4.95 -15.22 9.38
CA ALA A 33 -6.00 -14.62 10.18
C ALA A 33 -5.57 -13.28 10.78
N THR A 34 -4.75 -12.55 10.04
CA THR A 34 -4.29 -11.24 10.48
C THR A 34 -5.26 -10.15 10.02
N ILE A 35 -5.59 -9.23 10.92
CA ILE A 35 -6.47 -8.11 10.62
C ILE A 35 -5.72 -6.84 10.96
N CYS A 36 -5.62 -5.93 10.00
CA CYS A 36 -4.95 -4.64 10.22
C CYS A 36 -5.88 -3.51 9.84
N SER A 37 -5.95 -2.50 10.67
CA SER A 37 -6.69 -1.28 10.35
C SER A 37 -5.87 -0.41 9.42
N ALA A 38 -6.54 0.29 8.54
CA ALA A 38 -5.86 1.21 7.61
C ALA A 38 -6.69 2.47 7.48
N ASN A 39 -6.02 3.61 7.43
CA ASN A 39 -6.72 4.87 7.20
C ASN A 39 -7.03 5.01 5.71
N GLU A 40 -7.67 6.11 5.33
CA GLU A 40 -8.12 6.29 3.97
C GLU A 40 -6.98 6.26 2.96
N SER A 41 -5.89 6.96 3.24
CA SER A 41 -4.76 7.00 2.31
C SER A 41 -4.11 5.62 2.19
N ALA A 42 -4.01 4.88 3.28
CA ALA A 42 -3.45 3.53 3.23
C ALA A 42 -4.35 2.60 2.43
N MET A 43 -5.67 2.72 2.57
CA MET A 43 -6.59 1.90 1.77
C MET A 43 -6.44 2.18 0.29
N ASP A 44 -6.25 3.45 -0.08
CA ASP A 44 -6.03 3.81 -1.48
C ASP A 44 -4.76 3.17 -2.02
N LEU A 45 -3.68 3.19 -1.25
CA LEU A 45 -2.44 2.56 -1.68
C LEU A 45 -2.59 1.04 -1.77
N LEU A 46 -3.34 0.44 -0.86
CA LEU A 46 -3.57 -1.00 -0.90
C LEU A 46 -4.36 -1.40 -2.15
N ASP A 47 -5.34 -0.59 -2.54
CA ASP A 47 -6.10 -0.86 -3.75
C ASP A 47 -5.19 -0.84 -4.98
N ILE A 48 -4.26 0.09 -5.05
CA ILE A 48 -3.32 0.15 -6.16
C ILE A 48 -2.42 -1.07 -6.16
N LEU A 49 -1.98 -1.50 -4.97
CA LEU A 49 -1.09 -2.64 -4.85
C LEU A 49 -1.75 -3.96 -5.22
N ARG A 50 -3.07 -4.02 -5.21
CA ARG A 50 -3.75 -5.24 -5.66
C ARG A 50 -3.46 -5.53 -7.11
N ASN A 51 -3.27 -4.50 -7.92
CA ASN A 51 -2.97 -4.65 -9.33
C ASN A 51 -1.48 -4.53 -9.61
N GLY A 52 -0.71 -4.19 -8.61
CA GLY A 52 0.73 -4.02 -8.76
C GLY A 52 1.12 -2.58 -8.99
N ALA A 53 2.12 -2.12 -8.27
CA ALA A 53 2.60 -0.75 -8.41
C ALA A 53 4.02 -0.64 -7.88
N ASP A 54 4.79 0.28 -8.44
CA ASP A 54 6.09 0.60 -7.88
C ASP A 54 5.93 1.72 -6.84
N SER A 55 6.99 2.00 -6.11
CA SER A 55 6.92 3.02 -5.06
C SER A 55 6.64 4.40 -5.64
N HIS A 56 7.12 4.67 -6.84
CA HIS A 56 6.89 5.96 -7.49
C HIS A 56 5.39 6.21 -7.72
N SER A 57 4.68 5.19 -8.18
CA SER A 57 3.23 5.31 -8.39
C SER A 57 2.50 5.56 -7.08
N LEU A 58 2.94 4.93 -6.00
CA LEU A 58 2.33 5.13 -4.69
C LEU A 58 2.58 6.56 -4.19
N VAL A 59 3.79 7.07 -4.41
CA VAL A 59 4.11 8.45 -4.04
C VAL A 59 3.24 9.42 -4.85
N ASP A 60 3.09 9.18 -6.14
CA ASP A 60 2.26 10.03 -6.99
C ASP A 60 0.82 10.06 -6.51
N LYS A 61 0.30 8.92 -6.08
CA LYS A 61 -1.08 8.86 -5.58
C LYS A 61 -1.24 9.75 -4.35
N LEU A 62 -0.27 9.68 -3.43
CA LEU A 62 -0.35 10.49 -2.21
C LEU A 62 -0.25 11.98 -2.51
N THR A 63 0.67 12.36 -3.39
CA THR A 63 0.85 13.77 -3.68
C THR A 63 -0.30 14.34 -4.51
N SER A 64 -0.95 13.50 -5.32
CA SER A 64 -2.06 13.96 -6.15
C SER A 64 -3.38 14.07 -5.38
N ASP A 65 -3.65 13.08 -4.53
CA ASP A 65 -4.96 13.02 -3.87
C ASP A 65 -4.97 13.62 -2.48
N TYR A 66 -3.80 13.80 -1.88
CA TYR A 66 -3.70 14.34 -0.53
C TYR A 66 -2.68 15.46 -0.55
N GLN A 67 -2.87 16.45 0.28
CA GLN A 67 -1.97 17.60 0.26
C GLN A 67 -0.73 17.29 1.09
N VAL A 68 0.12 16.45 0.55
CA VAL A 68 1.36 16.06 1.21
C VAL A 68 2.53 16.45 0.33
N SER A 69 3.60 16.90 0.93
CA SER A 69 4.80 17.23 0.17
C SER A 69 5.42 15.97 -0.41
N LEU A 70 6.20 16.12 -1.45
CA LEU A 70 6.87 14.97 -2.06
C LEU A 70 7.77 14.27 -1.05
N ARG A 71 8.52 15.02 -0.26
CA ARG A 71 9.41 14.45 0.73
C ARG A 71 8.64 13.59 1.73
N ARG A 72 7.49 14.09 2.18
CA ARG A 72 6.69 13.37 3.14
C ARG A 72 6.08 12.11 2.52
N ALA A 73 5.62 12.24 1.27
CA ALA A 73 5.03 11.10 0.58
C ALA A 73 6.04 9.98 0.39
N VAL A 74 7.28 10.32 0.04
CA VAL A 74 8.33 9.32 -0.13
C VAL A 74 8.57 8.58 1.19
N ALA A 75 8.69 9.34 2.28
CA ALA A 75 8.93 8.73 3.59
C ALA A 75 7.77 7.84 4.01
N ASP A 76 6.55 8.29 3.79
CA ASP A 76 5.36 7.54 4.18
C ASP A 76 5.23 6.25 3.36
N VAL A 77 5.51 6.30 2.06
CA VAL A 77 5.45 5.12 1.21
C VAL A 77 6.53 4.11 1.61
N ASP A 78 7.75 4.60 1.89
CA ASP A 78 8.82 3.70 2.32
C ASP A 78 8.44 2.97 3.60
N GLN A 79 7.90 3.69 4.57
CA GLN A 79 7.50 3.09 5.83
C GLN A 79 6.35 2.11 5.62
N PHE A 80 5.39 2.49 4.79
CA PHE A 80 4.22 1.66 4.49
C PHE A 80 4.65 0.34 3.85
N LEU A 81 5.50 0.39 2.83
CA LEU A 81 5.99 -0.82 2.20
C LEU A 81 6.82 -1.67 3.14
N HIS A 82 7.61 -1.02 4.00
CA HIS A 82 8.41 -1.74 4.98
C HIS A 82 7.51 -2.52 5.94
N GLN A 83 6.43 -1.92 6.39
CA GLN A 83 5.49 -2.61 7.27
C GLN A 83 4.82 -3.78 6.57
N LEU A 84 4.40 -3.58 5.31
CA LEU A 84 3.76 -4.66 4.58
C LEU A 84 4.72 -5.81 4.32
N LYS A 85 5.98 -5.50 4.04
CA LYS A 85 6.98 -6.55 3.85
C LYS A 85 7.22 -7.32 5.14
N SER A 86 7.28 -6.62 6.26
CA SER A 86 7.50 -7.26 7.55
C SER A 86 6.39 -8.26 7.87
N LEU A 87 5.18 -7.95 7.46
CA LEU A 87 4.03 -8.81 7.69
C LEU A 87 3.81 -9.81 6.57
N ARG A 88 4.66 -9.79 5.56
CA ARG A 88 4.58 -10.68 4.39
C ARG A 88 3.27 -10.51 3.64
N LEU A 89 2.78 -9.29 3.58
CA LEU A 89 1.52 -8.98 2.90
C LEU A 89 1.75 -8.48 1.48
N VAL A 90 2.99 -8.25 1.10
CA VAL A 90 3.31 -7.73 -0.23
C VAL A 90 4.55 -8.45 -0.75
N ASP A 91 4.57 -8.69 -2.07
CA ASP A 91 5.70 -9.28 -2.75
C ASP A 91 6.24 -8.30 -3.76
N GLY A 92 7.56 -8.20 -3.86
CA GLY A 92 8.20 -7.34 -4.84
C GLY A 92 8.78 -8.16 -5.97
N GLN A 93 8.61 -7.66 -7.19
CA GLN A 93 9.14 -8.29 -8.38
C GLN A 93 9.85 -7.26 -9.23
N ASP A 94 11.03 -7.64 -9.70
CA ASP A 94 11.80 -6.77 -10.60
C ASP A 94 11.27 -6.79 -12.00
#